data_ea86f21b56c2a1af4bede5a6ce12b9d9
#
_entry.id   ea86f21b56c2a1af4bede5a6ce12b9d9
#
_cell.length_a   1.000
_cell.length_b   1.000
_cell.length_c   1.000
_cell.angle_alpha   90.00
_cell.angle_beta   90.00
_cell.angle_gamma   90.00
#
_symmetry.space_group_name_H-M   'P 1'
#
loop_
_entity.id
_entity.type
_entity.pdbx_description
1 polymer ?
#
loop_
_entity_poly.entity_id
_entity_poly.type
_entity_poly.pdbx_seq_one_letter_code
_entity_poly.pdbx_strand_id
1 'polypeptide(L)'
;MLAFIAWHRPAAGVAPDAYENALERFHRSLAHMPPSGFRGSASLRVADVPWLEGTGYEDWYLIDDWAALGVLERAAVAHGHAGAHHAVAALTGMETAAVYRLLEGNANPGRTITSTWVASAPGHERPALAELLGDGIDPERDSLWQRCLVLGPAPEYCLHASEIPAGVAAARLPSGWSATTIPHEVIWSG
;
A
#
# COMPACT_ATOMS: atom_id res chain seq x y z
N MET A 1 -1.29 -10.19 -10.12
CA MET A 1 -0.38 -9.14 -9.63
C MET A 1 -0.47 -9.08 -8.12
N LEU A 2 0.64 -8.85 -7.44
CA LEU A 2 0.71 -8.61 -6.01
C LEU A 2 1.23 -7.21 -5.73
N ALA A 3 0.92 -6.69 -4.55
CA ALA A 3 1.55 -5.52 -3.96
C ALA A 3 2.17 -5.92 -2.61
N PHE A 4 3.47 -5.69 -2.45
CA PHE A 4 4.07 -5.63 -1.13
C PHE A 4 3.89 -4.21 -0.61
N ILE A 5 3.26 -4.06 0.55
CA ILE A 5 2.99 -2.76 1.17
C ILE A 5 3.75 -2.68 2.47
N ALA A 6 4.54 -1.63 2.63
CA ALA A 6 5.23 -1.32 3.87
C ALA A 6 4.65 -0.04 4.49
N TRP A 7 4.27 -0.09 5.76
CA TRP A 7 3.90 1.07 6.56
C TRP A 7 5.04 1.40 7.52
N HIS A 8 5.48 2.64 7.46
CA HIS A 8 6.64 3.08 8.22
C HIS A 8 6.54 4.58 8.57
N ARG A 9 7.41 5.01 9.45
CA ARG A 9 7.55 6.42 9.84
C ARG A 9 9.02 6.80 9.99
N PRO A 10 9.35 8.08 9.89
CA PRO A 10 10.70 8.53 10.19
C PRO A 10 11.05 8.26 11.66
N ALA A 11 12.32 7.97 11.91
CA ALA A 11 12.85 7.89 13.25
C ALA A 11 12.72 9.25 13.97
N ALA A 12 12.69 9.22 15.31
CA ALA A 12 12.57 10.43 16.10
C ALA A 12 13.65 11.47 15.74
N GLY A 13 13.24 12.69 15.47
CA GLY A 13 14.15 13.79 15.10
C GLY A 13 14.54 13.87 13.63
N VAL A 14 14.08 12.94 12.78
CA VAL A 14 14.25 13.02 11.34
C VAL A 14 13.25 14.01 10.75
N ALA A 15 13.75 14.98 9.97
CA ALA A 15 12.89 15.95 9.29
C ALA A 15 12.11 15.26 8.14
N PRO A 16 10.81 15.57 7.95
CA PRO A 16 9.98 14.98 6.89
C PRO A 16 10.62 15.09 5.51
N ASP A 17 11.08 16.26 5.12
CA ASP A 17 11.69 16.51 3.80
C ASP A 17 12.94 15.62 3.57
N ALA A 18 13.75 15.40 4.60
CA ALA A 18 14.93 14.53 4.49
C ALA A 18 14.52 13.07 4.28
N TYR A 19 13.45 12.65 4.95
CA TYR A 19 12.90 11.32 4.82
C TYR A 19 12.30 11.09 3.43
N GLU A 20 11.44 11.99 2.98
CA GLU A 20 10.78 11.93 1.67
C GLU A 20 11.79 11.95 0.52
N ASN A 21 12.81 12.80 0.60
CA ASN A 21 13.90 12.80 -0.38
C ASN A 21 14.67 11.45 -0.42
N ALA A 22 14.77 10.75 0.70
CA ALA A 22 15.40 9.44 0.73
C ALA A 22 14.47 8.37 0.13
N LEU A 23 13.16 8.38 0.46
CA LEU A 23 12.15 7.51 -0.13
C LEU A 23 12.11 7.68 -1.65
N GLU A 24 11.96 8.91 -2.14
CA GLU A 24 11.91 9.19 -3.56
C GLU A 24 13.16 8.68 -4.30
N ARG A 25 14.36 8.85 -3.73
CA ARG A 25 15.60 8.30 -4.33
C ARG A 25 15.59 6.79 -4.41
N PHE A 26 15.06 6.10 -3.40
CA PHE A 26 14.98 4.65 -3.42
C PHE A 26 13.98 4.16 -4.47
N HIS A 27 12.78 4.69 -4.51
CA HIS A 27 11.77 4.36 -5.51
C HIS A 27 12.25 4.67 -6.93
N ARG A 28 12.87 5.83 -7.14
CA ARG A 28 13.48 6.21 -8.43
C ARG A 28 14.59 5.25 -8.85
N SER A 29 15.38 4.72 -7.92
CA SER A 29 16.39 3.72 -8.24
C SER A 29 15.77 2.43 -8.76
N LEU A 30 14.67 1.97 -8.15
CA LEU A 30 13.90 0.80 -8.61
C LEU A 30 13.29 1.02 -9.99
N ALA A 31 12.71 2.20 -10.24
CA ALA A 31 12.15 2.55 -11.54
C ALA A 31 13.21 2.63 -12.64
N HIS A 32 14.43 3.10 -12.31
CA HIS A 32 15.53 3.22 -13.28
C HIS A 32 16.16 1.87 -13.65
N MET A 33 16.25 0.95 -12.70
CA MET A 33 16.79 -0.41 -12.88
C MET A 33 15.82 -1.45 -12.30
N PRO A 34 14.67 -1.67 -12.94
CA PRO A 34 13.63 -2.50 -12.35
C PRO A 34 14.09 -3.95 -12.18
N PRO A 35 13.97 -4.54 -10.98
CA PRO A 35 14.17 -5.97 -10.80
C PRO A 35 13.19 -6.79 -11.62
N SER A 36 13.57 -8.03 -11.96
CA SER A 36 12.68 -8.91 -12.71
C SER A 36 11.36 -9.14 -11.96
N GLY A 37 10.24 -8.93 -12.65
CA GLY A 37 8.89 -9.02 -12.10
C GLY A 37 8.43 -7.79 -11.30
N PHE A 38 9.24 -6.74 -11.18
CA PHE A 38 8.81 -5.44 -10.65
C PHE A 38 8.01 -4.67 -11.70
N ARG A 39 6.89 -4.06 -11.30
CA ARG A 39 5.94 -3.37 -12.19
C ARG A 39 5.80 -1.88 -11.92
N GLY A 40 6.25 -1.43 -10.76
CA GLY A 40 6.19 -0.04 -10.34
C GLY A 40 6.11 0.08 -8.84
N SER A 41 6.14 1.31 -8.36
CA SER A 41 5.97 1.61 -6.94
C SER A 41 5.32 2.97 -6.72
N ALA A 42 4.71 3.13 -5.55
CA ALA A 42 4.23 4.42 -5.07
C ALA A 42 4.62 4.58 -3.60
N SER A 43 4.89 5.83 -3.20
CA SER A 43 5.06 6.22 -1.81
C SER A 43 4.02 7.29 -1.49
N LEU A 44 3.22 7.03 -0.47
CA LEU A 44 2.09 7.85 -0.07
C LEU A 44 2.32 8.34 1.36
N ARG A 45 2.22 9.64 1.61
CA ARG A 45 2.16 10.18 2.97
C ARG A 45 0.74 10.04 3.50
N VAL A 46 0.60 9.41 4.66
CA VAL A 46 -0.67 9.07 5.30
C VAL A 46 -0.71 9.60 6.73
N ALA A 47 -1.90 9.91 7.22
CA ALA A 47 -2.14 10.29 8.61
C ALA A 47 -3.31 9.49 9.16
N ASP A 48 -3.34 9.32 10.49
CA ASP A 48 -4.43 8.67 11.20
C ASP A 48 -4.75 7.23 10.74
N VAL A 49 -3.74 6.54 10.25
CA VAL A 49 -3.83 5.12 9.91
C VAL A 49 -3.97 4.31 11.21
N PRO A 50 -5.03 3.50 11.41
CA PRO A 50 -5.30 2.86 12.70
C PRO A 50 -4.21 1.93 13.23
N TRP A 51 -3.31 1.46 12.37
CA TRP A 51 -2.20 0.58 12.71
C TRP A 51 -0.83 1.27 12.67
N LEU A 52 -0.82 2.61 12.50
CA LEU A 52 0.39 3.41 12.47
C LEU A 52 0.17 4.69 13.28
N GLU A 53 0.98 4.94 14.30
CA GLU A 53 0.83 6.13 15.13
C GLU A 53 1.26 7.41 14.40
N GLY A 54 0.39 8.42 14.37
CA GLY A 54 0.66 9.73 13.80
C GLY A 54 0.79 9.73 12.27
N THR A 55 1.60 10.65 11.76
CA THR A 55 1.90 10.72 10.32
C THR A 55 2.95 9.68 9.95
N GLY A 56 2.69 8.95 8.88
CA GLY A 56 3.60 7.95 8.35
C GLY A 56 3.55 7.88 6.83
N TYR A 57 4.09 6.80 6.32
CA TYR A 57 4.18 6.55 4.89
C TYR A 57 3.71 5.14 4.58
N GLU A 58 3.19 4.98 3.38
CA GLU A 58 2.70 3.73 2.84
C GLU A 58 3.38 3.53 1.49
N ASP A 59 4.34 2.62 1.44
CA ASP A 59 5.07 2.29 0.23
C ASP A 59 4.48 1.05 -0.43
N TRP A 60 4.07 1.20 -1.67
CA TRP A 60 3.53 0.15 -2.53
C TRP A 60 4.58 -0.31 -3.52
N TYR A 61 4.88 -1.60 -3.53
CA TYR A 61 5.77 -2.24 -4.51
C TYR A 61 4.97 -3.25 -5.31
N LEU A 62 4.69 -2.93 -6.56
CA LEU A 62 3.89 -3.75 -7.48
C LEU A 62 4.77 -4.80 -8.13
N ILE A 63 4.36 -6.05 -8.02
CA ILE A 63 5.14 -7.22 -8.47
C ILE A 63 4.24 -8.25 -9.14
N ASP A 64 4.82 -9.07 -10.02
CA ASP A 64 4.06 -10.09 -10.74
C ASP A 64 3.49 -11.15 -9.79
N ASP A 65 4.35 -11.70 -8.94
CA ASP A 65 4.05 -12.86 -8.10
C ASP A 65 4.97 -12.97 -6.86
N TRP A 66 4.86 -14.06 -6.13
CA TRP A 66 5.67 -14.35 -4.94
C TRP A 66 7.16 -14.55 -5.25
N ALA A 67 7.52 -15.05 -6.43
CA ALA A 67 8.92 -15.20 -6.83
C ALA A 67 9.56 -13.82 -7.05
N ALA A 68 8.82 -12.89 -7.66
CA ALA A 68 9.23 -11.51 -7.86
C ALA A 68 9.44 -10.76 -6.53
N LEU A 69 8.66 -11.06 -5.47
CA LEU A 69 8.91 -10.51 -4.14
C LEU A 69 10.31 -10.86 -3.63
N GLY A 70 10.72 -12.12 -3.76
CA GLY A 70 12.06 -12.55 -3.37
C GLY A 70 13.17 -11.96 -4.26
N VAL A 71 12.86 -11.61 -5.51
CA VAL A 71 13.79 -10.90 -6.39
C VAL A 71 13.93 -9.44 -5.94
N LEU A 72 12.82 -8.77 -5.66
CA LEU A 72 12.78 -7.39 -5.17
C LEU A 72 13.55 -7.24 -3.85
N GLU A 73 13.33 -8.14 -2.89
CA GLU A 73 14.00 -8.14 -1.58
C GLU A 73 15.54 -8.20 -1.76
N ARG A 74 16.03 -9.14 -2.55
CA ARG A 74 17.47 -9.23 -2.82
C ARG A 74 18.01 -8.02 -3.58
N ALA A 75 17.26 -7.50 -4.55
CA ALA A 75 17.67 -6.34 -5.32
C ALA A 75 17.77 -5.08 -4.48
N ALA A 76 16.84 -4.85 -3.54
CA ALA A 76 16.83 -3.68 -2.68
C ALA A 76 18.15 -3.48 -1.92
N VAL A 77 18.76 -4.57 -1.47
CA VAL A 77 20.03 -4.56 -0.72
C VAL A 77 21.27 -4.85 -1.57
N ALA A 78 21.11 -5.01 -2.89
CA ALA A 78 22.18 -5.31 -3.83
C ALA A 78 22.69 -4.08 -4.58
N HIS A 79 23.70 -4.29 -5.42
CA HIS A 79 24.34 -3.26 -6.25
C HIS A 79 23.32 -2.43 -7.04
N GLY A 80 23.45 -1.12 -6.98
CA GLY A 80 22.54 -0.18 -7.66
C GLY A 80 21.43 0.37 -6.78
N HIS A 81 20.83 -0.43 -5.89
CA HIS A 81 19.77 0.02 -4.98
C HIS A 81 20.26 0.15 -3.53
N ALA A 82 21.29 -0.61 -3.12
CA ALA A 82 21.75 -0.72 -1.74
C ALA A 82 21.99 0.64 -1.06
N GLY A 83 22.64 1.58 -1.76
CA GLY A 83 22.93 2.90 -1.19
C GLY A 83 21.67 3.69 -0.87
N ALA A 84 20.68 3.69 -1.79
CA ALA A 84 19.42 4.38 -1.59
C ALA A 84 18.56 3.67 -0.53
N HIS A 85 18.48 2.33 -0.56
CA HIS A 85 17.80 1.53 0.45
C HIS A 85 18.37 1.77 1.87
N HIS A 86 19.67 1.69 2.03
CA HIS A 86 20.31 1.92 3.34
C HIS A 86 20.09 3.34 3.85
N ALA A 87 20.02 4.33 2.95
CA ALA A 87 19.73 5.71 3.35
C ALA A 87 18.31 5.84 3.92
N VAL A 88 17.31 5.18 3.34
CA VAL A 88 15.94 5.13 3.91
C VAL A 88 15.93 4.36 5.22
N ALA A 89 16.48 3.14 5.23
CA ALA A 89 16.48 2.27 6.41
C ALA A 89 17.13 2.95 7.64
N ALA A 90 18.18 3.74 7.44
CA ALA A 90 18.83 4.49 8.51
C ALA A 90 17.96 5.62 9.09
N LEU A 91 16.93 6.07 8.36
CA LEU A 91 16.00 7.14 8.77
C LEU A 91 14.67 6.59 9.25
N THR A 92 14.40 5.30 9.10
CA THR A 92 13.13 4.66 9.42
C THR A 92 13.07 4.25 10.89
N GLY A 93 11.93 4.54 11.55
CA GLY A 93 11.74 4.24 12.98
C GLY A 93 10.90 3.01 13.27
N MET A 94 9.83 2.74 12.51
CA MET A 94 8.91 1.63 12.77
C MET A 94 8.34 1.14 11.46
N GLU A 95 8.15 -0.17 11.36
CA GLU A 95 7.65 -0.81 10.16
C GLU A 95 6.64 -1.91 10.48
N THR A 96 5.63 -2.01 9.65
CA THR A 96 4.77 -3.18 9.48
C THR A 96 4.52 -3.38 7.99
N ALA A 97 4.21 -4.60 7.58
CA ALA A 97 4.06 -4.89 6.16
C ALA A 97 2.97 -5.92 5.89
N ALA A 98 2.48 -5.92 4.66
CA ALA A 98 1.56 -6.94 4.17
C ALA A 98 1.73 -7.16 2.66
N VAL A 99 1.22 -8.30 2.18
CA VAL A 99 1.10 -8.58 0.75
C VAL A 99 -0.38 -8.64 0.38
N TYR A 100 -0.74 -7.88 -0.64
CA TYR A 100 -2.09 -7.86 -1.20
C TYR A 100 -2.07 -8.36 -2.64
N ARG A 101 -3.18 -8.92 -3.06
CA ARG A 101 -3.43 -9.32 -4.45
C ARG A 101 -4.46 -8.38 -5.05
N LEU A 102 -4.17 -7.89 -6.24
CA LEU A 102 -5.15 -7.18 -7.04
C LEU A 102 -6.30 -8.13 -7.41
N LEU A 103 -7.52 -7.77 -7.05
CA LEU A 103 -8.74 -8.47 -7.46
C LEU A 103 -9.30 -7.85 -8.73
N GLU A 104 -9.33 -6.51 -8.78
CA GLU A 104 -9.96 -5.77 -9.87
C GLU A 104 -9.33 -4.39 -10.03
N GLY A 105 -9.34 -3.86 -11.25
CA GLY A 105 -9.05 -2.48 -11.57
C GLY A 105 -7.59 -2.16 -11.86
N ASN A 106 -7.26 -0.87 -11.76
CA ASN A 106 -5.96 -0.32 -12.09
C ASN A 106 -4.97 -0.49 -10.92
N ALA A 107 -3.80 -1.04 -11.20
CA ALA A 107 -2.83 -1.35 -10.17
C ALA A 107 -2.10 -0.13 -9.58
N ASN A 108 -2.21 1.07 -10.12
CA ASN A 108 -1.44 2.22 -9.66
C ASN A 108 -2.12 2.96 -8.49
N PRO A 109 -1.67 2.78 -7.22
CA PRO A 109 -2.25 3.45 -6.06
C PRO A 109 -2.02 4.97 -6.06
N GLY A 110 -1.01 5.46 -6.79
CA GLY A 110 -0.72 6.90 -6.92
C GLY A 110 -1.72 7.68 -7.80
N ARG A 111 -2.77 7.04 -8.32
CA ARG A 111 -3.81 7.71 -9.11
C ARG A 111 -4.95 8.28 -8.29
N THR A 112 -5.09 7.86 -7.05
CA THR A 112 -6.12 8.33 -6.13
C THR A 112 -5.52 9.17 -5.03
N ILE A 113 -6.35 9.88 -4.30
CA ILE A 113 -5.96 10.69 -3.13
C ILE A 113 -6.53 10.11 -1.82
N THR A 114 -7.21 8.97 -1.92
CA THR A 114 -7.79 8.27 -0.77
C THR A 114 -7.66 6.76 -0.94
N SER A 115 -7.49 6.07 0.18
CA SER A 115 -7.62 4.62 0.29
C SER A 115 -8.68 4.28 1.34
N THR A 116 -9.54 3.30 1.06
CA THR A 116 -10.52 2.79 2.02
C THR A 116 -10.13 1.38 2.42
N TRP A 117 -9.82 1.20 3.69
CA TRP A 117 -9.40 -0.04 4.29
C TRP A 117 -10.58 -0.71 4.98
N VAL A 118 -10.86 -1.96 4.60
CA VAL A 118 -12.03 -2.70 5.09
C VAL A 118 -11.58 -3.92 5.87
N ALA A 119 -12.01 -4.01 7.12
CA ALA A 119 -11.80 -5.15 7.99
C ALA A 119 -13.10 -5.95 8.12
N SER A 120 -13.02 -7.29 7.95
CA SER A 120 -14.13 -8.20 8.18
C SER A 120 -14.23 -8.59 9.66
N ALA A 121 -15.42 -8.97 10.11
CA ALA A 121 -15.59 -9.51 11.45
C ALA A 121 -14.89 -10.88 11.58
N PRO A 122 -14.30 -11.20 12.74
CA PRO A 122 -13.72 -12.51 13.00
C PRO A 122 -14.73 -13.64 12.79
N GLY A 123 -14.32 -14.71 12.10
CA GLY A 123 -15.14 -15.92 11.95
C GLY A 123 -16.21 -15.86 10.85
N HIS A 124 -16.32 -14.76 10.11
CA HIS A 124 -17.19 -14.70 8.94
C HIS A 124 -16.49 -15.27 7.70
N GLU A 125 -17.22 -16.12 6.96
CA GLU A 125 -16.82 -16.44 5.59
C GLU A 125 -16.66 -15.13 4.83
N ARG A 126 -15.58 -14.96 4.09
CA ARG A 126 -15.30 -13.74 3.34
C ARG A 126 -16.31 -13.61 2.22
N PRO A 127 -17.40 -12.83 2.35
CA PRO A 127 -18.17 -12.48 1.18
C PRO A 127 -17.20 -11.76 0.23
N ALA A 128 -17.29 -12.05 -1.04
CA ALA A 128 -16.50 -11.32 -2.00
C ALA A 128 -16.84 -9.84 -1.82
N LEU A 129 -15.89 -9.04 -1.37
CA LEU A 129 -16.11 -7.58 -1.23
C LEU A 129 -16.54 -6.97 -2.57
N ALA A 130 -16.10 -7.57 -3.68
CA ALA A 130 -16.60 -7.23 -5.02
C ALA A 130 -18.13 -7.33 -5.14
N GLU A 131 -18.78 -8.31 -4.48
CA GLU A 131 -20.25 -8.41 -4.46
C GLU A 131 -20.91 -7.26 -3.67
N LEU A 132 -20.23 -6.79 -2.61
CA LEU A 132 -20.71 -5.63 -1.83
C LEU A 132 -20.52 -4.31 -2.56
N LEU A 133 -19.51 -4.23 -3.42
CA LEU A 133 -19.20 -3.04 -4.20
C LEU A 133 -20.10 -2.93 -5.44
N GLY A 134 -20.59 -4.09 -5.97
CA GLY A 134 -21.37 -4.14 -7.20
C GLY A 134 -20.64 -3.45 -8.35
N ASP A 135 -21.38 -2.73 -9.20
CA ASP A 135 -20.81 -1.96 -10.33
C ASP A 135 -20.12 -0.64 -9.89
N GLY A 136 -19.79 -0.49 -8.61
CA GLY A 136 -19.27 0.76 -8.03
C GLY A 136 -17.75 0.96 -8.20
N ILE A 137 -17.03 0.04 -8.87
CA ILE A 137 -15.59 0.17 -9.17
C ILE A 137 -15.44 0.54 -10.64
N ASP A 138 -14.75 1.65 -10.92
CA ASP A 138 -14.27 1.97 -12.26
C ASP A 138 -12.91 1.28 -12.50
N PRO A 139 -12.84 0.20 -13.30
CA PRO A 139 -11.63 -0.58 -13.45
C PRO A 139 -10.47 0.17 -14.14
N GLU A 140 -10.73 1.30 -14.77
CA GLU A 140 -9.67 2.12 -15.36
C GLU A 140 -9.03 3.08 -14.34
N ARG A 141 -9.73 3.40 -13.27
CA ARG A 141 -9.34 4.42 -12.28
C ARG A 141 -9.09 3.86 -10.90
N ASP A 142 -9.97 2.95 -10.48
CA ASP A 142 -10.01 2.41 -9.13
C ASP A 142 -9.29 1.07 -9.05
N SER A 143 -8.97 0.61 -7.85
CA SER A 143 -8.41 -0.73 -7.62
C SER A 143 -8.90 -1.33 -6.31
N LEU A 144 -9.21 -2.63 -6.38
CA LEU A 144 -9.58 -3.44 -5.23
C LEU A 144 -8.50 -4.48 -4.95
N TRP A 145 -8.02 -4.48 -3.72
CA TRP A 145 -6.96 -5.35 -3.24
C TRP A 145 -7.43 -6.22 -2.08
N GLN A 146 -6.97 -7.46 -2.06
CA GLN A 146 -7.21 -8.43 -0.98
C GLN A 146 -5.90 -8.86 -0.34
N ARG A 147 -5.86 -8.82 0.98
CA ARG A 147 -4.72 -9.28 1.77
C ARG A 147 -4.47 -10.77 1.58
N CYS A 148 -3.22 -11.11 1.25
CA CYS A 148 -2.73 -12.49 1.16
C CYS A 148 -1.87 -12.88 2.36
N LEU A 149 -1.04 -11.94 2.84
CA LEU A 149 -0.15 -12.10 3.98
C LEU A 149 -0.09 -10.79 4.76
N VAL A 150 -0.04 -10.87 6.08
CA VAL A 150 0.14 -9.70 6.96
C VAL A 150 1.15 -10.01 8.05
N LEU A 151 1.98 -9.01 8.34
CA LEU A 151 2.95 -9.02 9.45
C LEU A 151 2.55 -8.02 10.55
N GLY A 152 1.28 -7.62 10.55
CA GLY A 152 0.72 -6.62 11.47
C GLY A 152 -0.81 -6.53 11.36
N PRO A 153 -1.44 -5.49 11.91
CA PRO A 153 -2.89 -5.38 12.07
C PRO A 153 -3.64 -4.84 10.83
N ALA A 154 -2.99 -4.74 9.67
CA ALA A 154 -3.61 -4.19 8.47
C ALA A 154 -4.86 -4.98 8.03
N PRO A 155 -5.93 -4.31 7.54
CA PRO A 155 -7.21 -4.92 7.18
C PRO A 155 -7.15 -5.91 6.00
N GLU A 156 -8.24 -6.65 5.79
CA GLU A 156 -8.33 -7.66 4.73
C GLU A 156 -8.37 -7.08 3.33
N TYR A 157 -8.95 -5.89 3.16
CA TYR A 157 -9.15 -5.29 1.84
C TYR A 157 -8.70 -3.85 1.83
N CYS A 158 -8.22 -3.40 0.68
CA CYS A 158 -7.95 -2.00 0.36
C CYS A 158 -8.61 -1.65 -0.97
N LEU A 159 -9.33 -0.54 -0.97
CA LEU A 159 -9.94 0.07 -2.15
C LEU A 159 -9.29 1.44 -2.38
N HIS A 160 -8.66 1.60 -3.53
CA HIS A 160 -8.30 2.90 -4.06
C HIS A 160 -9.37 3.34 -5.04
N ALA A 161 -10.12 4.37 -4.68
CA ALA A 161 -11.20 4.90 -5.52
C ALA A 161 -11.25 6.43 -5.42
N SER A 162 -11.65 7.07 -6.52
CA SER A 162 -11.83 8.52 -6.56
C SER A 162 -13.02 8.97 -5.71
N GLU A 163 -14.03 8.09 -5.58
CA GLU A 163 -15.20 8.27 -4.72
C GLU A 163 -15.46 6.97 -3.96
N ILE A 164 -15.86 7.08 -2.69
CA ILE A 164 -16.18 5.90 -1.89
C ILE A 164 -17.46 5.27 -2.44
N PRO A 165 -17.42 4.04 -2.96
CA PRO A 165 -18.61 3.37 -3.44
C PRO A 165 -19.66 3.25 -2.33
N ALA A 166 -20.93 3.49 -2.67
CA ALA A 166 -22.03 3.48 -1.70
C ALA A 166 -22.13 2.15 -0.90
N GLY A 167 -21.65 1.04 -1.47
CA GLY A 167 -21.61 -0.28 -0.82
C GLY A 167 -20.60 -0.39 0.31
N VAL A 168 -19.54 0.44 0.31
CA VAL A 168 -18.50 0.50 1.38
C VAL A 168 -18.75 1.63 2.38
N ALA A 169 -19.75 2.47 2.12
CA ALA A 169 -20.20 3.42 3.14
C ALA A 169 -20.55 2.64 4.41
N ALA A 170 -20.03 3.08 5.56
CA ALA A 170 -20.11 2.35 6.83
C ALA A 170 -21.51 1.85 7.20
N ALA A 171 -22.55 2.53 6.70
CA ALA A 171 -23.96 2.16 6.91
C ALA A 171 -24.42 0.91 6.14
N ARG A 172 -23.65 0.37 5.20
CA ARG A 172 -24.02 -0.78 4.35
C ARG A 172 -23.14 -2.01 4.55
N LEU A 173 -22.10 -1.89 5.34
CA LEU A 173 -21.25 -3.02 5.66
C LEU A 173 -21.99 -4.04 6.53
N PRO A 174 -21.72 -5.34 6.37
CA PRO A 174 -22.25 -6.37 7.24
C PRO A 174 -21.90 -6.10 8.70
N SER A 175 -22.73 -6.63 9.63
CA SER A 175 -22.49 -6.47 11.07
C SER A 175 -21.09 -6.96 11.47
N GLY A 176 -20.38 -6.15 12.23
CA GLY A 176 -19.02 -6.43 12.70
C GLY A 176 -17.91 -6.14 11.69
N TRP A 177 -18.26 -5.67 10.47
CA TRP A 177 -17.28 -5.13 9.53
C TRP A 177 -17.02 -3.65 9.83
N SER A 178 -15.84 -3.19 9.47
CA SER A 178 -15.49 -1.78 9.56
C SER A 178 -14.77 -1.31 8.31
N ALA A 179 -14.94 -0.03 7.99
CA ALA A 179 -14.18 0.63 6.94
C ALA A 179 -13.58 1.93 7.49
N THR A 180 -12.35 2.19 7.10
CA THR A 180 -11.65 3.44 7.40
C THR A 180 -11.12 4.02 6.10
N THR A 181 -11.53 5.24 5.78
CA THR A 181 -11.01 5.97 4.62
C THR A 181 -9.89 6.89 5.07
N ILE A 182 -8.75 6.79 4.40
CA ILE A 182 -7.52 7.51 4.72
C ILE A 182 -7.17 8.39 3.51
N PRO A 183 -7.15 9.71 3.67
CA PRO A 183 -6.57 10.60 2.67
C PRO A 183 -5.06 10.40 2.63
N HIS A 184 -4.48 10.53 1.44
CA HIS A 184 -3.04 10.46 1.27
C HIS A 184 -2.52 11.49 0.27
N GLU A 185 -1.26 11.81 0.42
CA GLU A 185 -0.51 12.64 -0.52
C GLU A 185 0.53 11.78 -1.23
N VAL A 186 0.56 11.87 -2.55
CA VAL A 186 1.51 11.09 -3.37
C VAL A 186 2.87 11.76 -3.33
N ILE A 187 3.86 11.10 -2.74
CA ILE A 187 5.26 11.52 -2.71
C ILE A 187 5.99 11.01 -3.95
N TRP A 188 5.68 9.79 -4.35
CA TRP A 188 6.24 9.14 -5.54
C TRP A 188 5.21 8.24 -6.22
N SER A 189 5.24 8.19 -7.56
CA SER A 189 4.53 7.18 -8.35
C SER A 189 5.26 6.97 -9.68
N GLY A 190 5.65 5.70 -9.99
CA GLY A 190 6.34 5.34 -11.22
C GLY A 190 6.55 3.82 -11.39
#